data_dd274e3796970e05b0bdff9b8026e234
#
_entry.id   dd274e3796970e05b0bdff9b8026e234
#
_cell.length_a   1.000
_cell.length_b   1.000
_cell.length_c   1.000
_cell.angle_alpha   90.00
_cell.angle_beta   90.00
_cell.angle_gamma   90.00
#
_symmetry.space_group_name_H-M   'P 1'
#
loop_
_entity.id
_entity.type
_entity.pdbx_description
1 polymer ?
#
loop_
_entity_poly.entity_id
_entity_poly.type
_entity_poly.pdbx_seq_one_letter_code
_entity_poly.pdbx_strand_id
1 'polypeptide(L)'
;AVRRLILTGGDWRPYVPAECACEGAVPHALCWGERAMLARLRGMEQADWARAAHGSEGLWSKVWKAVLSQPDYESILAAAKSKRYPRTRLQRLLLCAYLGISEETLRQTPPYVRVLGQTVLRQSKKSGGYMLVNAGQTPPDAAYYELERRAADLYTLFSRPGAPCSAGTERGTRIYQRKP
;
A
#
# COMPACT_ATOMS: atom_id res chain seq x y z
N ALA A 1 -19.27 -5.77 1.07
CA ALA A 1 -20.07 -5.97 2.30
C ALA A 1 -19.19 -5.86 3.54
N VAL A 2 -18.21 -6.75 3.81
CA VAL A 2 -17.38 -6.80 5.03
C VAL A 2 -16.69 -5.47 5.34
N ARG A 3 -15.98 -4.87 4.38
CA ARG A 3 -15.30 -3.57 4.58
C ARG A 3 -16.27 -2.48 5.07
N ARG A 4 -17.49 -2.43 4.55
CA ARG A 4 -18.50 -1.46 4.98
C ARG A 4 -18.89 -1.69 6.45
N LEU A 5 -19.12 -2.94 6.84
CA LEU A 5 -19.43 -3.29 8.24
C LEU A 5 -18.31 -2.87 9.18
N ILE A 6 -17.05 -3.17 8.82
CA ILE A 6 -15.89 -2.76 9.62
C ILE A 6 -15.85 -1.22 9.79
N LEU A 7 -16.07 -0.45 8.72
CA LEU A 7 -16.02 1.01 8.75
C LEU A 7 -17.17 1.63 9.53
N THR A 8 -18.34 1.00 9.55
CA THR A 8 -19.54 1.48 10.27
C THR A 8 -19.68 0.91 11.68
N GLY A 9 -18.74 0.08 12.14
CA GLY A 9 -18.82 -0.57 13.46
C GLY A 9 -19.83 -1.73 13.53
N GLY A 10 -20.30 -2.22 12.37
CA GLY A 10 -21.21 -3.36 12.32
C GLY A 10 -20.49 -4.69 12.54
N ASP A 11 -21.23 -5.72 12.92
CA ASP A 11 -20.67 -7.06 13.10
C ASP A 11 -20.37 -7.71 11.74
N TRP A 12 -19.09 -7.86 11.46
CA TRP A 12 -18.54 -8.43 10.22
C TRP A 12 -18.05 -9.86 10.39
N ARG A 13 -17.88 -10.34 11.62
CA ARG A 13 -17.31 -11.65 11.95
C ARG A 13 -18.07 -12.82 11.30
N PRO A 14 -19.40 -12.83 11.21
CA PRO A 14 -20.14 -13.91 10.56
C PRO A 14 -19.85 -14.09 9.06
N TYR A 15 -19.21 -13.10 8.42
CA TYR A 15 -18.95 -13.08 6.97
C TYR A 15 -17.52 -13.46 6.60
N VAL A 16 -16.71 -13.89 7.56
CA VAL A 16 -15.31 -14.31 7.36
C VAL A 16 -15.06 -15.61 8.12
N PRO A 17 -14.07 -16.43 7.72
CA PRO A 17 -13.62 -17.57 8.51
C PRO A 17 -13.20 -17.13 9.92
N ALA A 18 -13.44 -17.97 10.92
CA ALA A 18 -13.17 -17.65 12.33
C ALA A 18 -11.68 -17.27 12.55
N GLU A 19 -10.78 -17.92 11.82
CA GLU A 19 -9.34 -17.65 11.87
C GLU A 19 -8.96 -16.24 11.35
N CYS A 20 -9.82 -15.65 10.52
CA CYS A 20 -9.64 -14.30 9.96
C CYS A 20 -10.29 -13.21 10.84
N ALA A 21 -11.07 -13.59 11.85
CA ALA A 21 -11.74 -12.67 12.77
C ALA A 21 -10.75 -12.18 13.85
N CYS A 22 -9.66 -11.52 13.43
CA CYS A 22 -8.64 -11.02 14.35
C CYS A 22 -9.18 -9.95 15.27
N GLU A 23 -9.13 -10.20 16.59
CA GLU A 23 -9.38 -9.16 17.58
C GLU A 23 -8.25 -8.12 17.55
N GLY A 24 -8.62 -6.84 17.65
CA GLY A 24 -7.67 -5.74 17.63
C GLY A 24 -7.19 -5.31 16.25
N ALA A 25 -7.72 -5.88 15.16
CA ALA A 25 -7.42 -5.39 13.82
C ALA A 25 -7.84 -3.92 13.66
N VAL A 26 -6.90 -3.05 13.31
CA VAL A 26 -7.17 -1.63 13.07
C VAL A 26 -7.67 -1.46 11.64
N PRO A 27 -8.93 -0.97 11.44
CA PRO A 27 -9.42 -0.73 10.10
C PRO A 27 -8.72 0.46 9.46
N HIS A 28 -8.53 0.36 8.13
CA HIS A 28 -7.91 1.41 7.31
C HIS A 28 -8.87 1.83 6.20
N ALA A 29 -8.96 3.14 5.95
CA ALA A 29 -9.79 3.70 4.89
C ALA A 29 -9.15 4.93 4.26
N LEU A 30 -9.42 5.13 2.96
CA LEU A 30 -8.89 6.29 2.21
C LEU A 30 -9.30 7.61 2.86
N CYS A 31 -10.55 7.75 3.30
CA CYS A 31 -11.06 8.98 3.89
C CYS A 31 -10.28 9.42 5.15
N TRP A 32 -9.63 8.52 5.87
CA TRP A 32 -8.85 8.88 7.06
C TRP A 32 -7.43 9.35 6.72
N GLY A 33 -6.81 8.81 5.65
CA GLY A 33 -5.47 9.19 5.22
C GLY A 33 -5.43 10.13 4.01
N GLU A 34 -6.57 10.58 3.52
CA GLU A 34 -6.67 11.37 2.29
C GLU A 34 -5.82 12.65 2.35
N ARG A 35 -5.88 13.40 3.45
CA ARG A 35 -5.08 14.62 3.61
C ARG A 35 -3.58 14.36 3.62
N ALA A 36 -3.14 13.28 4.26
CA ALA A 36 -1.73 12.87 4.23
C ALA A 36 -1.30 12.48 2.81
N MET A 37 -2.15 11.76 2.08
CA MET A 37 -1.92 11.43 0.68
C MET A 37 -1.80 12.69 -0.18
N LEU A 38 -2.75 13.62 -0.06
CA LEU A 38 -2.75 14.88 -0.83
C LEU A 38 -1.54 15.75 -0.49
N ALA A 39 -1.17 15.86 0.78
CA ALA A 39 0.00 16.63 1.19
C ALA A 39 1.28 16.09 0.52
N ARG A 40 1.48 14.78 0.52
CA ARG A 40 2.61 14.14 -0.16
C ARG A 40 2.57 14.37 -1.67
N LEU A 41 1.43 14.11 -2.32
CA LEU A 41 1.28 14.25 -3.77
C LEU A 41 1.47 15.70 -4.25
N ARG A 42 1.04 16.71 -3.48
CA ARG A 42 1.24 18.13 -3.78
C ARG A 42 2.68 18.58 -3.56
N GLY A 43 3.40 17.95 -2.64
CA GLY A 43 4.81 18.22 -2.39
C GLY A 43 5.79 17.54 -3.35
N MET A 44 5.29 16.71 -4.28
CA MET A 44 6.14 16.04 -5.26
C MET A 44 6.51 16.97 -6.40
N GLU A 45 7.75 16.86 -6.86
CA GLU A 45 8.23 17.57 -8.04
C GLU A 45 7.69 16.94 -9.34
N GLN A 46 7.70 17.73 -10.41
CA GLN A 46 7.27 17.25 -11.73
C GLN A 46 8.04 16.03 -12.21
N ALA A 47 9.34 15.95 -11.89
CA ALA A 47 10.19 14.82 -12.23
C ALA A 47 9.76 13.52 -11.55
N ASP A 48 9.25 13.59 -10.32
CA ASP A 48 8.74 12.41 -9.59
C ASP A 48 7.46 11.89 -10.23
N TRP A 49 6.57 12.79 -10.62
CA TRP A 49 5.36 12.44 -11.35
C TRP A 49 5.64 11.78 -12.69
N ALA A 50 6.65 12.28 -13.43
CA ALA A 50 7.03 11.73 -14.72
C ALA A 50 7.58 10.29 -14.61
N ARG A 51 8.19 9.94 -13.47
CA ARG A 51 8.69 8.58 -13.17
C ARG A 51 7.65 7.63 -12.61
N ALA A 52 6.53 8.16 -12.09
CA ALA A 52 5.50 7.33 -11.45
C ALA A 52 4.90 6.30 -12.40
N ALA A 53 4.78 5.06 -11.93
CA ALA A 53 4.21 3.97 -12.72
C ALA A 53 2.76 4.28 -13.12
N HIS A 54 2.34 3.75 -14.27
CA HIS A 54 1.04 3.99 -14.92
C HIS A 54 0.83 5.43 -15.46
N GLY A 55 1.85 6.29 -15.40
CA GLY A 55 1.78 7.70 -15.83
C GLY A 55 2.04 7.95 -17.32
N SER A 56 2.25 6.91 -18.13
CA SER A 56 2.58 7.00 -19.56
C SER A 56 1.56 7.83 -20.35
N GLU A 57 1.95 8.21 -21.57
CA GLU A 57 1.10 8.95 -22.53
C GLU A 57 0.63 10.33 -22.03
N GLY A 58 1.42 10.98 -21.18
CA GLY A 58 1.08 12.29 -20.60
C GLY A 58 0.03 12.26 -19.48
N LEU A 59 -0.40 11.07 -19.04
CA LEU A 59 -1.39 10.94 -17.98
C LEU A 59 -0.90 11.55 -16.66
N TRP A 60 0.38 11.34 -16.32
CA TRP A 60 0.96 11.92 -15.10
C TRP A 60 0.79 13.45 -15.04
N SER A 61 1.00 14.16 -16.15
CA SER A 61 0.87 15.63 -16.21
C SER A 61 -0.58 16.06 -15.97
N LYS A 62 -1.54 15.36 -16.56
CA LYS A 62 -2.98 15.62 -16.34
C LYS A 62 -3.37 15.41 -14.88
N VAL A 63 -2.93 14.31 -14.28
CA VAL A 63 -3.24 13.98 -12.88
C VAL A 63 -2.53 14.95 -11.93
N TRP A 64 -1.27 15.29 -12.19
CA TRP A 64 -0.54 16.30 -11.41
C TRP A 64 -1.28 17.64 -11.36
N LYS A 65 -1.72 18.15 -12.52
CA LYS A 65 -2.52 19.40 -12.57
C LYS A 65 -3.83 19.27 -11.77
N ALA A 66 -4.49 18.11 -11.85
CA ALA A 66 -5.70 17.87 -11.07
C ALA A 66 -5.41 17.83 -9.56
N VAL A 67 -4.31 17.23 -9.12
CA VAL A 67 -3.87 17.19 -7.71
C VAL A 67 -3.62 18.60 -7.15
N LEU A 68 -3.06 19.49 -7.97
CA LEU A 68 -2.81 20.88 -7.56
C LEU A 68 -4.07 21.75 -7.51
N SER A 69 -5.09 21.44 -8.33
CA SER A 69 -6.28 22.29 -8.49
C SER A 69 -7.52 21.77 -7.73
N GLN A 70 -7.59 20.47 -7.44
CA GLN A 70 -8.79 19.86 -6.84
C GLN A 70 -8.65 19.67 -5.32
N PRO A 71 -9.73 19.81 -4.55
CA PRO A 71 -9.66 19.78 -3.08
C PRO A 71 -9.48 18.37 -2.49
N ASP A 72 -9.99 17.33 -3.16
CA ASP A 72 -10.10 15.98 -2.63
C ASP A 72 -9.84 14.90 -3.71
N TYR A 73 -9.70 13.66 -3.26
CA TYR A 73 -9.36 12.52 -4.11
C TYR A 73 -10.41 12.24 -5.20
N GLU A 74 -11.69 12.33 -4.86
CA GLU A 74 -12.76 12.05 -5.81
C GLU A 74 -12.84 13.13 -6.90
N SER A 75 -12.68 14.38 -6.53
CA SER A 75 -12.62 15.51 -7.47
C SER A 75 -11.41 15.42 -8.39
N ILE A 76 -10.25 14.96 -7.89
CA ILE A 76 -9.06 14.69 -8.71
C ILE A 76 -9.36 13.61 -9.75
N LEU A 77 -9.97 12.50 -9.32
CA LEU A 77 -10.34 11.44 -10.24
C LEU A 77 -11.36 11.91 -11.29
N ALA A 78 -12.35 12.68 -10.89
CA ALA A 78 -13.37 13.23 -11.80
C ALA A 78 -12.74 14.16 -12.85
N ALA A 79 -11.86 15.08 -12.44
CA ALA A 79 -11.17 16.02 -13.32
C ALA A 79 -10.21 15.34 -14.31
N ALA A 80 -9.52 14.27 -13.86
CA ALA A 80 -8.57 13.53 -14.70
C ALA A 80 -9.22 12.49 -15.61
N LYS A 81 -10.43 11.99 -15.28
CA LYS A 81 -11.13 10.94 -16.02
C LYS A 81 -11.42 11.34 -17.48
N SER A 82 -11.29 10.38 -18.38
CA SER A 82 -11.68 10.53 -19.79
C SER A 82 -11.95 9.14 -20.39
N LYS A 83 -12.45 9.09 -21.64
CA LYS A 83 -12.60 7.82 -22.37
C LYS A 83 -11.27 7.04 -22.47
N ARG A 84 -10.15 7.76 -22.66
CA ARG A 84 -8.80 7.17 -22.76
C ARG A 84 -8.25 6.71 -21.40
N TYR A 85 -8.64 7.37 -20.30
CA TYR A 85 -8.08 7.14 -18.96
C TYR A 85 -9.18 6.70 -18.01
N PRO A 86 -9.40 5.40 -17.83
CA PRO A 86 -10.41 4.87 -16.91
C PRO A 86 -10.01 5.13 -15.46
N ARG A 87 -10.99 5.21 -14.57
CA ARG A 87 -10.82 5.48 -13.14
C ARG A 87 -9.76 4.59 -12.48
N THR A 88 -9.75 3.31 -12.80
CA THR A 88 -8.80 2.34 -12.21
C THR A 88 -7.34 2.64 -12.56
N ARG A 89 -7.06 3.17 -13.75
CA ARG A 89 -5.72 3.58 -14.16
C ARG A 89 -5.28 4.83 -13.38
N LEU A 90 -6.18 5.78 -13.17
CA LEU A 90 -5.93 6.98 -12.37
C LEU A 90 -5.62 6.62 -10.91
N GLN A 91 -6.40 5.71 -10.33
CA GLN A 91 -6.20 5.22 -8.96
C GLN A 91 -4.84 4.55 -8.80
N ARG A 92 -4.42 3.71 -9.76
CA ARG A 92 -3.09 3.08 -9.75
C ARG A 92 -1.98 4.11 -9.85
N LEU A 93 -2.09 5.10 -10.75
CA LEU A 93 -1.10 6.16 -10.87
C LEU A 93 -0.97 6.96 -9.56
N LEU A 94 -2.09 7.39 -8.96
CA LEU A 94 -2.08 8.12 -7.69
C LEU A 94 -1.44 7.31 -6.56
N LEU A 95 -1.74 6.00 -6.50
CA LEU A 95 -1.14 5.11 -5.51
C LEU A 95 0.36 4.93 -5.76
N CYS A 96 0.78 4.68 -7.00
CA CYS A 96 2.20 4.53 -7.33
C CYS A 96 2.98 5.82 -7.06
N ALA A 97 2.43 6.98 -7.40
CA ALA A 97 3.02 8.27 -7.08
C ALA A 97 3.15 8.46 -5.55
N TYR A 98 2.08 8.17 -4.81
CA TYR A 98 2.09 8.26 -3.35
C TYR A 98 3.14 7.37 -2.69
N LEU A 99 3.30 6.13 -3.17
CA LEU A 99 4.28 5.16 -2.67
C LEU A 99 5.69 5.37 -3.25
N GLY A 100 5.83 6.15 -4.33
CA GLY A 100 7.09 6.34 -5.04
C GLY A 100 7.50 5.12 -5.87
N ILE A 101 6.53 4.43 -6.47
CA ILE A 101 6.74 3.28 -7.35
C ILE A 101 6.91 3.78 -8.79
N SER A 102 8.07 3.50 -9.39
CA SER A 102 8.35 3.81 -10.79
C SER A 102 7.93 2.66 -11.72
N GLU A 103 7.86 2.94 -13.04
CA GLU A 103 7.65 1.89 -14.05
C GLU A 103 8.76 0.83 -14.01
N GLU A 104 9.99 1.23 -13.72
CA GLU A 104 11.12 0.31 -13.58
C GLU A 104 10.92 -0.64 -12.40
N THR A 105 10.60 -0.08 -11.23
CA THR A 105 10.29 -0.87 -10.01
C THR A 105 9.14 -1.85 -10.25
N LEU A 106 8.10 -1.41 -10.96
CA LEU A 106 6.93 -2.25 -11.23
C LEU A 106 7.24 -3.45 -12.14
N ARG A 107 8.26 -3.33 -13.00
CA ARG A 107 8.70 -4.41 -13.92
C ARG A 107 9.74 -5.34 -13.31
N GLN A 108 10.33 -4.98 -12.19
CA GLN A 108 11.30 -5.84 -11.53
C GLN A 108 10.65 -7.10 -10.97
N THR A 109 11.33 -8.22 -11.12
CA THR A 109 10.96 -9.43 -10.39
C THR A 109 11.27 -9.22 -8.90
N PRO A 110 10.35 -9.54 -7.98
CA PRO A 110 10.61 -9.43 -6.56
C PRO A 110 11.89 -10.19 -6.19
N PRO A 111 12.87 -9.55 -5.49
CA PRO A 111 14.17 -10.16 -5.21
C PRO A 111 14.11 -11.24 -4.13
N TYR A 112 13.01 -11.29 -3.38
CA TYR A 112 12.79 -12.24 -2.28
C TYR A 112 11.30 -12.47 -2.02
N VAL A 113 11.00 -13.49 -1.24
CA VAL A 113 9.65 -13.77 -0.72
C VAL A 113 9.67 -13.64 0.79
N ARG A 114 8.76 -12.86 1.35
CA ARG A 114 8.62 -12.71 2.80
C ARG A 114 7.74 -13.80 3.39
N VAL A 115 8.25 -14.44 4.42
CA VAL A 115 7.50 -15.43 5.20
C VAL A 115 6.81 -14.72 6.36
N LEU A 116 5.50 -14.56 6.27
CA LEU A 116 4.67 -13.90 7.29
C LEU A 116 4.09 -14.90 8.30
N GLY A 117 3.92 -16.15 7.90
CA GLY A 117 3.42 -17.21 8.76
C GLY A 117 3.82 -18.59 8.25
N GLN A 118 3.89 -19.54 9.16
CA GLN A 118 4.21 -20.94 8.84
C GLN A 118 3.64 -21.90 9.88
N THR A 119 3.31 -23.11 9.44
CA THR A 119 2.83 -24.19 10.33
C THR A 119 3.96 -24.98 10.95
N VAL A 120 5.09 -25.07 10.25
CA VAL A 120 6.30 -25.76 10.67
C VAL A 120 7.50 -24.88 10.34
N LEU A 121 8.46 -24.77 11.27
CA LEU A 121 9.71 -24.02 11.04
C LEU A 121 10.48 -24.66 9.87
N ARG A 122 10.43 -24.03 8.71
CA ARG A 122 11.26 -24.43 7.56
C ARG A 122 12.64 -23.81 7.70
N GLN A 123 13.67 -24.66 7.69
CA GLN A 123 15.07 -24.21 7.67
C GLN A 123 15.55 -23.82 6.26
N SER A 124 14.73 -24.05 5.22
CA SER A 124 15.10 -23.73 3.84
C SER A 124 15.16 -22.22 3.63
N LYS A 125 16.32 -21.73 3.18
CA LYS A 125 16.53 -20.32 2.82
C LYS A 125 16.04 -19.98 1.40
N LYS A 126 15.60 -20.97 0.61
CA LYS A 126 15.14 -20.80 -0.77
C LYS A 126 13.91 -21.65 -1.05
N SER A 127 12.99 -21.13 -1.86
CA SER A 127 11.84 -21.86 -2.41
C SER A 127 11.55 -21.34 -3.82
N GLY A 128 11.44 -22.25 -4.79
CA GLY A 128 11.17 -21.90 -6.18
C GLY A 128 12.18 -20.91 -6.80
N GLY A 129 13.46 -20.97 -6.37
CA GLY A 129 14.51 -20.05 -6.83
C GLY A 129 14.56 -18.70 -6.10
N TYR A 130 13.57 -18.38 -5.29
CA TYR A 130 13.54 -17.13 -4.51
C TYR A 130 14.19 -17.31 -3.14
N MET A 131 14.86 -16.23 -2.68
CA MET A 131 15.30 -16.15 -1.30
C MET A 131 14.09 -15.98 -0.37
N LEU A 132 14.03 -16.75 0.70
CA LEU A 132 13.02 -16.60 1.76
C LEU A 132 13.58 -15.70 2.85
N VAL A 133 12.83 -14.65 3.19
CA VAL A 133 13.15 -13.71 4.26
C VAL A 133 12.03 -13.74 5.29
N ASN A 134 12.36 -14.05 6.52
CA ASN A 134 11.39 -14.09 7.60
C ASN A 134 10.91 -12.66 7.94
N ALA A 135 9.66 -12.53 8.35
CA ALA A 135 9.15 -11.27 8.88
C ALA A 135 10.05 -10.76 10.03
N GLY A 136 10.34 -9.46 10.03
CA GLY A 136 11.25 -8.83 11.00
C GLY A 136 12.75 -8.94 10.67
N GLN A 137 13.13 -9.71 9.63
CA GLN A 137 14.51 -9.72 9.13
C GLN A 137 14.69 -8.70 8.00
N THR A 138 15.88 -8.12 7.91
CA THR A 138 16.24 -7.22 6.81
C THR A 138 16.61 -8.05 5.58
N PRO A 139 15.92 -7.87 4.44
CA PRO A 139 16.27 -8.54 3.20
C PRO A 139 17.59 -8.03 2.61
N PRO A 140 18.23 -8.79 1.70
CA PRO A 140 19.48 -8.40 1.08
C PRO A 140 19.34 -7.24 0.08
N ASP A 141 18.18 -7.09 -0.56
CA ASP A 141 17.90 -5.94 -1.44
C ASP A 141 17.39 -4.76 -0.61
N ALA A 142 18.30 -3.86 -0.30
CA ALA A 142 18.00 -2.70 0.53
C ALA A 142 17.01 -1.73 -0.14
N ALA A 143 17.11 -1.53 -1.46
CA ALA A 143 16.25 -0.58 -2.17
C ALA A 143 14.80 -1.06 -2.22
N TYR A 144 14.58 -2.34 -2.53
CA TYR A 144 13.25 -2.94 -2.54
C TYR A 144 12.64 -2.97 -1.12
N TYR A 145 13.46 -3.30 -0.12
CA TYR A 145 13.03 -3.30 1.28
C TYR A 145 12.63 -1.91 1.78
N GLU A 146 13.37 -0.87 1.41
CA GLU A 146 13.01 0.51 1.77
C GLU A 146 11.67 0.94 1.13
N LEU A 147 11.36 0.44 -0.07
CA LEU A 147 10.05 0.66 -0.68
C LEU A 147 8.94 -0.04 0.13
N GLU A 148 9.12 -1.31 0.51
CA GLU A 148 8.16 -2.05 1.35
C GLU A 148 7.95 -1.35 2.70
N ARG A 149 9.05 -0.98 3.38
CA ARG A 149 9.02 -0.28 4.66
C ARG A 149 8.26 1.04 4.56
N ARG A 150 8.58 1.85 3.54
CA ARG A 150 7.88 3.11 3.29
C ARG A 150 6.40 2.90 3.00
N ALA A 151 6.05 1.87 2.23
CA ALA A 151 4.65 1.54 1.95
C ALA A 151 3.89 1.16 3.23
N ALA A 152 4.50 0.36 4.11
CA ALA A 152 3.93 0.01 5.40
C ALA A 152 3.75 1.24 6.30
N ASP A 153 4.76 2.10 6.41
CA ASP A 153 4.72 3.33 7.21
C ASP A 153 3.62 4.29 6.70
N LEU A 154 3.54 4.49 5.39
CA LEU A 154 2.50 5.33 4.79
C LEU A 154 1.10 4.75 4.94
N TYR A 155 0.97 3.42 4.97
CA TYR A 155 -0.32 2.74 5.17
C TYR A 155 -0.89 2.99 6.57
N THR A 156 -0.05 3.13 7.60
CA THR A 156 -0.52 3.42 8.96
C THR A 156 -1.31 4.73 9.05
N LEU A 157 -1.02 5.70 8.16
CA LEU A 157 -1.71 6.99 8.10
C LEU A 157 -3.18 6.89 7.65
N PHE A 158 -3.60 5.73 7.14
CA PHE A 158 -4.99 5.46 6.76
C PHE A 158 -5.77 4.74 7.87
N SER A 159 -5.16 4.54 9.04
CA SER A 159 -5.82 3.93 10.19
C SER A 159 -6.95 4.82 10.72
N ARG A 160 -7.90 4.20 11.40
CA ARG A 160 -8.99 4.92 12.05
C ARG A 160 -8.44 6.01 13.00
N PRO A 161 -9.03 7.22 13.02
CA PRO A 161 -8.63 8.28 13.94
C PRO A 161 -8.56 7.78 15.40
N GLY A 162 -7.47 8.13 16.10
CA GLY A 162 -7.19 7.66 17.45
C GLY A 162 -6.48 6.31 17.54
N ALA A 163 -6.34 5.57 16.43
CA ALA A 163 -5.51 4.38 16.41
C ALA A 163 -4.02 4.72 16.28
N PRO A 164 -3.10 3.87 16.76
CA PRO A 164 -1.67 4.05 16.55
C PRO A 164 -1.33 4.13 15.06
N CYS A 165 -0.54 5.12 14.67
CA CYS A 165 -0.09 5.32 13.29
C CYS A 165 1.44 5.52 13.20
N SER A 166 2.18 4.90 14.11
CA SER A 166 3.65 5.00 14.17
C SER A 166 4.31 4.33 12.97
N ALA A 167 5.37 4.93 12.46
CA ALA A 167 6.26 4.32 11.47
C ALA A 167 7.09 3.18 12.09
N GLY A 168 7.74 2.38 11.22
CA GLY A 168 8.63 1.28 11.65
C GLY A 168 7.92 -0.02 12.00
N THR A 169 6.64 -0.14 11.72
CA THR A 169 5.83 -1.35 11.99
C THR A 169 6.40 -2.59 11.30
N GLU A 170 6.97 -2.44 10.10
CA GLU A 170 7.55 -3.53 9.32
C GLU A 170 8.71 -4.23 10.06
N ARG A 171 9.53 -3.47 10.78
CA ARG A 171 10.65 -4.03 11.59
C ARG A 171 10.18 -4.82 12.81
N GLY A 172 9.00 -4.48 13.33
CA GLY A 172 8.39 -5.17 14.48
C GLY A 172 7.57 -6.41 14.11
N THR A 173 7.33 -6.65 12.81
CA THR A 173 6.52 -7.77 12.35
C THR A 173 7.21 -9.09 12.67
N ARG A 174 6.49 -10.02 13.34
CA ARG A 174 6.97 -11.36 13.67
C ARG A 174 6.28 -12.40 12.82
N ILE A 175 6.97 -13.54 12.61
CA ILE A 175 6.37 -14.69 11.93
C ILE A 175 5.21 -15.20 12.78
N TYR A 176 4.04 -15.33 12.16
CA TYR A 176 2.92 -16.02 12.78
C TYR A 176 3.20 -17.52 12.80
N GLN A 177 3.18 -18.12 13.97
CA GLN A 177 3.26 -19.58 14.14
C GLN A 177 1.88 -20.08 14.55
N ARG A 178 1.30 -20.95 13.73
CA ARG A 178 0.08 -21.66 14.13
C ARG A 178 0.47 -22.62 15.25
N LYS A 179 -0.12 -22.44 16.42
CA LYS A 179 -0.01 -23.45 17.48
C LYS A 179 -0.68 -24.73 17.00
N PRO A 180 -0.09 -25.90 17.27
CA PRO A 180 -0.66 -27.20 16.91
C PRO A 180 -2.03 -27.43 17.54
#